data_3bb47aff72aaee170a9e65651742714d
#
_entry.id   3bb47aff72aaee170a9e65651742714d
#
_cell.length_a   1.000
_cell.length_b   1.000
_cell.length_c   1.000
_cell.angle_alpha   90.00
_cell.angle_beta   90.00
_cell.angle_gamma   90.00
#
_symmetry.space_group_name_H-M   'P 1'
#
loop_
_entity.id
_entity.type
_entity.pdbx_description
1 polymer ?
#
loop_
_entity_poly.entity_id
_entity_poly.type
_entity_poly.pdbx_seq_one_letter_code
_entity_poly.pdbx_strand_id
1 'polypeptide(L)'
;MSDYTNHTKAELMEICKSKNIKGYSNKSKSQIIDLLQNMEQSTVRSPSTTTKETKKTRGQFYTVNHSYILDGLCGPPSDAKCVIEPFAGKGDLLQWVEKIGISLPIEAYDIEPKKEGIVQRDTLICPPDYSNSWILTNPPYLARNKCENKTVFDKYNTNDLYKCFITSITQQSLPCSGGIFIIPAGFFLSPRDVDVCCRNAFLSKYKLLAVKYFEETVFPDTTTTVVAFSFEKSPTLLTEQNVQWISMPSGQKRVFNMTAENDWIIGGDIYKLPVPSHIKIRRYVEGQPLKDGEHITSMTLCALDSGTQNGRICIKYQEGYIYPAKDSSRTYATLCIQGRILSGEEQQTLCLRFNDFIEKKREETWSLFLPQFRESKEYARKRIPFELAYIIVLHLIENM
;
A
#
# COMPACT_ATOMS: atom_id res chain seq x y z
N MET A 1 33.50 -12.23 -28.10
CA MET A 1 32.30 -11.54 -28.58
C MET A 1 31.88 -12.22 -29.86
N SER A 2 30.68 -12.75 -29.91
CA SER A 2 30.16 -13.39 -31.12
C SER A 2 29.89 -12.31 -32.16
N ASP A 3 30.38 -12.53 -33.39
CA ASP A 3 30.14 -11.60 -34.51
C ASP A 3 28.77 -11.92 -35.12
N TYR A 4 27.81 -11.08 -34.84
CA TYR A 4 26.43 -11.19 -35.34
C TYR A 4 26.19 -10.47 -36.67
N THR A 5 27.21 -9.78 -37.23
CA THR A 5 27.05 -8.92 -38.40
C THR A 5 26.69 -9.70 -39.66
N ASN A 6 27.15 -10.95 -39.78
CA ASN A 6 26.94 -11.81 -40.92
C ASN A 6 25.60 -12.59 -40.91
N HIS A 7 24.83 -12.53 -39.82
CA HIS A 7 23.54 -13.21 -39.73
C HIS A 7 22.41 -12.39 -40.39
N THR A 8 21.45 -13.10 -40.94
CA THR A 8 20.20 -12.47 -41.45
C THR A 8 19.33 -12.04 -40.25
N LYS A 9 18.36 -11.17 -40.48
CA LYS A 9 17.41 -10.76 -39.44
C LYS A 9 16.63 -11.96 -38.86
N ALA A 10 16.28 -12.93 -39.71
CA ALA A 10 15.54 -14.12 -39.30
C ALA A 10 16.39 -14.99 -38.35
N GLU A 11 17.64 -15.24 -38.67
CA GLU A 11 18.58 -15.99 -37.82
C GLU A 11 18.82 -15.28 -36.47
N LEU A 12 18.96 -13.95 -36.46
CA LEU A 12 19.09 -13.16 -35.24
C LEU A 12 17.85 -13.25 -34.35
N MET A 13 16.66 -13.31 -34.96
CA MET A 13 15.40 -13.49 -34.23
C MET A 13 15.31 -14.91 -33.61
N GLU A 14 15.76 -15.96 -34.32
CA GLU A 14 15.85 -17.31 -33.76
C GLU A 14 16.88 -17.41 -32.61
N ILE A 15 18.01 -16.71 -32.74
CA ILE A 15 18.99 -16.59 -31.65
C ILE A 15 18.37 -15.89 -30.42
N CYS A 16 17.62 -14.81 -30.62
CA CYS A 16 16.88 -14.15 -29.55
C CYS A 16 15.87 -15.09 -28.88
N LYS A 17 15.15 -15.88 -29.66
CA LYS A 17 14.17 -16.84 -29.19
C LYS A 17 14.83 -17.96 -28.37
N SER A 18 15.91 -18.55 -28.87
CA SER A 18 16.66 -19.61 -28.17
C SER A 18 17.27 -19.11 -26.85
N LYS A 19 17.67 -17.83 -26.79
CA LYS A 19 18.20 -17.17 -25.58
C LYS A 19 17.11 -16.54 -24.69
N ASN A 20 15.83 -16.80 -24.99
CA ASN A 20 14.66 -16.30 -24.24
C ASN A 20 14.61 -14.76 -24.07
N ILE A 21 15.13 -14.02 -25.06
CA ILE A 21 15.16 -12.56 -25.08
C ILE A 21 13.77 -12.06 -25.52
N LYS A 22 13.23 -11.04 -24.88
CA LYS A 22 11.92 -10.43 -25.22
C LYS A 22 12.11 -9.08 -25.91
N GLY A 23 11.12 -8.65 -26.69
CA GLY A 23 11.07 -7.29 -27.26
C GLY A 23 11.89 -7.08 -28.52
N TYR A 24 12.27 -8.13 -29.27
CA TYR A 24 13.03 -8.06 -30.53
C TYR A 24 12.15 -8.01 -31.79
N SER A 25 10.88 -8.41 -31.70
CA SER A 25 10.00 -8.63 -32.88
C SER A 25 9.85 -7.42 -33.79
N ASN A 26 9.84 -6.21 -33.23
CA ASN A 26 9.66 -4.96 -33.96
C ASN A 26 10.97 -4.18 -34.18
N LYS A 27 12.14 -4.81 -33.96
CA LYS A 27 13.45 -4.16 -34.08
C LYS A 27 14.06 -4.35 -35.47
N SER A 28 14.87 -3.39 -35.90
CA SER A 28 15.72 -3.52 -37.10
C SER A 28 16.85 -4.54 -36.88
N LYS A 29 17.50 -5.02 -37.96
CA LYS A 29 18.66 -5.92 -37.85
C LYS A 29 19.75 -5.37 -36.94
N SER A 30 20.13 -4.11 -37.11
CA SER A 30 21.13 -3.43 -36.27
C SER A 30 20.73 -3.41 -34.81
N GLN A 31 19.47 -3.06 -34.50
CA GLN A 31 18.96 -3.02 -33.13
C GLN A 31 18.91 -4.40 -32.45
N ILE A 32 18.76 -5.49 -33.24
CA ILE A 32 18.81 -6.85 -32.70
C ILE A 32 20.26 -7.25 -32.42
N ILE A 33 21.21 -6.85 -33.27
CA ILE A 33 22.65 -7.07 -33.04
C ILE A 33 23.09 -6.34 -31.78
N ASP A 34 22.75 -5.07 -31.63
CA ASP A 34 23.06 -4.29 -30.41
C ASP A 34 22.46 -4.95 -29.15
N LEU A 35 21.25 -5.47 -29.25
CA LEU A 35 20.59 -6.18 -28.15
C LEU A 35 21.36 -7.45 -27.76
N LEU A 36 21.80 -8.23 -28.73
CA LEU A 36 22.56 -9.45 -28.50
C LEU A 36 23.98 -9.17 -27.94
N GLN A 37 24.68 -8.16 -28.47
CA GLN A 37 26.00 -7.75 -28.00
C GLN A 37 25.96 -7.16 -26.60
N ASN A 38 24.98 -6.33 -26.27
CA ASN A 38 24.78 -5.80 -24.92
C ASN A 38 24.49 -6.90 -23.91
N MET A 39 23.77 -7.96 -24.29
CA MET A 39 23.52 -9.12 -23.44
C MET A 39 24.78 -9.94 -23.18
N GLU A 40 25.68 -10.09 -24.17
CA GLU A 40 26.97 -10.78 -23.98
C GLU A 40 27.93 -9.98 -23.12
N GLN A 41 27.96 -8.65 -23.24
CA GLN A 41 28.75 -7.79 -22.36
C GLN A 41 28.22 -7.79 -20.92
N SER A 42 26.92 -7.98 -20.70
CA SER A 42 26.33 -8.09 -19.37
C SER A 42 26.58 -9.47 -18.72
N THR A 43 26.84 -10.51 -19.50
CA THR A 43 27.21 -11.86 -18.96
C THR A 43 28.65 -11.94 -18.48
N VAL A 44 29.52 -11.01 -18.85
CA VAL A 44 30.93 -10.92 -18.37
C VAL A 44 31.06 -10.04 -17.11
N ARG A 45 30.04 -9.30 -16.72
CA ARG A 45 30.01 -8.47 -15.51
C ARG A 45 28.88 -8.88 -14.56
N SER A 46 29.23 -9.70 -13.56
CA SER A 46 28.57 -9.84 -12.23
C SER A 46 27.27 -10.65 -12.12
N PRO A 47 27.05 -11.33 -11.00
CA PRO A 47 25.85 -12.10 -10.68
C PRO A 47 24.73 -11.18 -10.21
N SER A 48 24.08 -10.42 -11.11
CA SER A 48 23.04 -9.46 -10.73
C SER A 48 21.59 -9.91 -11.00
N THR A 49 21.41 -10.96 -11.80
CA THR A 49 20.06 -11.47 -12.15
C THR A 49 19.43 -12.31 -11.03
N THR A 50 20.24 -13.09 -10.34
CA THR A 50 19.84 -13.88 -9.17
C THR A 50 19.43 -13.00 -8.00
N THR A 51 20.02 -11.82 -7.86
CA THR A 51 19.71 -10.86 -6.78
C THR A 51 18.37 -10.16 -6.92
N LYS A 52 17.89 -9.86 -8.13
CA LYS A 52 16.58 -9.18 -8.32
C LYS A 52 15.38 -10.12 -8.11
N GLU A 53 15.47 -11.35 -8.57
CA GLU A 53 14.42 -12.37 -8.34
C GLU A 53 14.35 -12.75 -6.85
N THR A 54 15.49 -12.94 -6.19
CA THR A 54 15.55 -13.28 -4.76
C THR A 54 15.01 -12.13 -3.89
N LYS A 55 15.27 -10.87 -4.24
CA LYS A 55 14.74 -9.68 -3.53
C LYS A 55 13.22 -9.60 -3.63
N LYS A 56 12.66 -9.82 -4.81
CA LYS A 56 11.21 -9.76 -5.04
C LYS A 56 10.48 -10.90 -4.35
N THR A 57 11.08 -12.08 -4.28
CA THR A 57 10.52 -13.25 -3.59
C THR A 57 10.58 -13.14 -2.07
N ARG A 58 11.47 -12.31 -1.51
CA ARG A 58 11.60 -12.05 -0.07
C ARG A 58 10.95 -10.74 0.37
N GLY A 59 10.44 -9.91 -0.54
CA GLY A 59 9.82 -8.61 -0.23
C GLY A 59 10.78 -7.58 0.32
N GLN A 60 12.09 -7.66 -0.01
CA GLN A 60 13.14 -6.77 0.51
C GLN A 60 13.25 -5.50 -0.33
N PHE A 61 13.16 -4.33 0.33
CA PHE A 61 13.33 -3.01 -0.28
C PHE A 61 14.39 -2.22 0.50
N TYR A 62 15.46 -1.80 -0.18
CA TYR A 62 16.57 -1.04 0.45
C TYR A 62 16.24 0.44 0.53
N THR A 63 16.53 1.06 1.68
CA THR A 63 16.21 2.45 1.99
C THR A 63 17.40 3.37 1.67
N VAL A 64 17.78 3.48 0.40
CA VAL A 64 18.93 4.29 -0.03
C VAL A 64 18.70 5.80 0.16
N ASN A 65 17.46 6.27 0.16
CA ASN A 65 17.09 7.67 0.36
C ASN A 65 16.60 7.95 1.79
N HIS A 66 17.34 7.42 2.79
CA HIS A 66 16.92 7.45 4.18
C HIS A 66 16.68 8.87 4.72
N SER A 67 17.50 9.86 4.36
CA SER A 67 17.31 11.25 4.82
C SER A 67 15.96 11.82 4.38
N TYR A 68 15.59 11.68 3.11
CA TYR A 68 14.30 12.15 2.61
C TYR A 68 13.11 11.49 3.33
N ILE A 69 13.24 10.20 3.64
CA ILE A 69 12.18 9.44 4.28
C ILE A 69 12.09 9.78 5.78
N LEU A 70 13.22 9.87 6.48
CA LEU A 70 13.28 9.89 7.94
C LEU A 70 13.49 11.29 8.56
N ASP A 71 14.16 12.23 7.87
CA ASP A 71 14.45 13.55 8.45
C ASP A 71 13.15 14.26 8.88
N GLY A 72 13.15 14.78 10.11
CA GLY A 72 11.98 15.41 10.73
C GLY A 72 11.04 14.46 11.48
N LEU A 73 11.30 13.14 11.51
CA LEU A 73 10.68 12.22 12.45
C LEU A 73 11.44 12.22 13.79
N CYS A 74 10.75 11.86 14.88
CA CYS A 74 11.32 11.90 16.21
C CYS A 74 12.32 10.75 16.43
N GLY A 75 13.46 11.08 17.04
CA GLY A 75 14.47 10.13 17.49
C GLY A 75 14.04 9.34 18.73
N PRO A 76 14.97 8.57 19.32
CA PRO A 76 14.70 7.73 20.48
C PRO A 76 14.30 8.56 21.71
N PRO A 77 13.29 8.09 22.49
CA PRO A 77 12.95 8.70 23.77
C PRO A 77 14.05 8.41 24.82
N SER A 78 14.05 9.17 25.91
CA SER A 78 15.10 9.14 26.92
C SER A 78 15.23 7.79 27.67
N ASP A 79 14.20 6.96 27.66
CA ASP A 79 14.17 5.65 28.28
C ASP A 79 14.63 4.51 27.35
N ALA A 80 14.91 4.80 26.10
CA ALA A 80 15.48 3.85 25.15
C ALA A 80 16.91 3.48 25.53
N LYS A 81 17.21 2.18 25.62
CA LYS A 81 18.53 1.66 26.01
C LYS A 81 19.39 1.27 24.81
N CYS A 82 18.78 0.91 23.69
CA CYS A 82 19.46 0.53 22.45
C CYS A 82 18.59 0.83 21.25
N VAL A 83 19.22 0.88 20.08
CA VAL A 83 18.57 0.87 18.76
C VAL A 83 18.53 -0.56 18.26
N ILE A 84 17.37 -1.04 17.80
CA ILE A 84 17.25 -2.35 17.15
C ILE A 84 16.81 -2.15 15.70
N GLU A 85 17.58 -2.70 14.75
CA GLU A 85 17.23 -2.83 13.35
C GLU A 85 17.03 -4.32 13.01
N PRO A 86 15.78 -4.85 13.03
CA PRO A 86 15.54 -6.28 12.87
C PRO A 86 15.60 -6.79 11.41
N PHE A 87 15.75 -5.90 10.41
CA PHE A 87 15.82 -6.22 8.97
C PHE A 87 16.87 -5.34 8.28
N ALA A 88 18.09 -5.36 8.80
CA ALA A 88 19.11 -4.37 8.50
C ALA A 88 19.65 -4.41 7.05
N GLY A 89 19.53 -5.54 6.35
CA GLY A 89 19.97 -5.67 4.97
C GLY A 89 21.42 -5.28 4.75
N LYS A 90 21.63 -4.10 4.13
CA LYS A 90 22.94 -3.49 3.92
C LYS A 90 23.35 -2.47 5.00
N GLY A 91 22.47 -2.23 5.98
CA GLY A 91 22.68 -1.22 7.01
C GLY A 91 22.39 0.22 6.55
N ASP A 92 21.53 0.41 5.55
CA ASP A 92 21.21 1.74 5.02
C ASP A 92 20.59 2.64 6.10
N LEU A 93 19.68 2.12 6.93
CA LEU A 93 19.08 2.87 8.03
C LEU A 93 20.06 3.17 9.17
N LEU A 94 21.03 2.30 9.40
CA LEU A 94 22.08 2.52 10.40
C LEU A 94 22.97 3.72 10.06
N GLN A 95 23.19 3.99 8.76
CA GLN A 95 23.91 5.19 8.32
C GLN A 95 23.16 6.48 8.71
N TRP A 96 21.82 6.45 8.68
CA TRP A 96 21.03 7.59 9.16
C TRP A 96 21.17 7.77 10.68
N VAL A 97 21.16 6.68 11.47
CA VAL A 97 21.41 6.73 12.93
C VAL A 97 22.73 7.38 13.26
N GLU A 98 23.80 6.98 12.56
CA GLU A 98 25.14 7.57 12.69
C GLU A 98 25.12 9.07 12.33
N LYS A 99 24.47 9.42 11.20
CA LYS A 99 24.39 10.80 10.71
C LYS A 99 23.71 11.76 11.71
N ILE A 100 22.65 11.31 12.38
CA ILE A 100 21.92 12.15 13.34
C ILE A 100 22.51 12.10 14.76
N GLY A 101 23.60 11.38 14.95
CA GLY A 101 24.36 11.37 16.21
C GLY A 101 23.70 10.62 17.37
N ILE A 102 22.93 9.58 17.11
CA ILE A 102 22.39 8.72 18.17
C ILE A 102 23.52 7.90 18.78
N SER A 103 23.76 8.07 20.09
CA SER A 103 24.86 7.42 20.83
C SER A 103 24.44 6.16 21.58
N LEU A 104 23.27 5.58 21.24
CA LEU A 104 22.81 4.33 21.85
C LEU A 104 23.51 3.11 21.23
N PRO A 105 23.73 2.02 21.99
CA PRO A 105 24.14 0.74 21.43
C PRO A 105 23.21 0.29 20.30
N ILE A 106 23.78 -0.29 19.23
CA ILE A 106 23.01 -0.73 18.06
C ILE A 106 23.05 -2.25 17.97
N GLU A 107 21.88 -2.87 17.87
CA GLU A 107 21.69 -4.28 17.56
C GLU A 107 21.06 -4.39 16.17
N ALA A 108 21.74 -5.03 15.24
CA ALA A 108 21.26 -5.17 13.87
C ALA A 108 21.18 -6.63 13.46
N TYR A 109 20.06 -7.00 12.87
CA TYR A 109 19.76 -8.37 12.47
C TYR A 109 19.32 -8.42 11.00
N ASP A 110 19.62 -9.52 10.32
CA ASP A 110 19.05 -9.83 9.00
C ASP A 110 19.09 -11.34 8.78
N ILE A 111 18.15 -11.88 8.01
CA ILE A 111 18.15 -13.29 7.61
C ILE A 111 19.36 -13.62 6.72
N GLU A 112 19.85 -12.64 5.98
CA GLU A 112 21.00 -12.75 5.06
C GLU A 112 21.85 -11.46 5.15
N PRO A 113 22.70 -11.31 6.20
CA PRO A 113 23.51 -10.13 6.42
C PRO A 113 24.39 -9.77 5.22
N LYS A 114 24.45 -8.49 4.86
CA LYS A 114 25.28 -7.96 3.76
C LYS A 114 26.42 -7.05 4.23
N LYS A 115 26.51 -6.81 5.54
CA LYS A 115 27.52 -5.95 6.16
C LYS A 115 28.02 -6.62 7.46
N GLU A 116 29.28 -6.45 7.76
CA GLU A 116 29.88 -6.84 9.05
C GLU A 116 29.18 -6.11 10.21
N GLY A 117 29.06 -6.78 11.36
CA GLY A 117 28.36 -6.26 12.54
C GLY A 117 26.82 -6.50 12.52
N ILE A 118 26.25 -7.00 11.43
CA ILE A 118 24.85 -7.44 11.36
C ILE A 118 24.80 -8.93 11.70
N VAL A 119 24.02 -9.30 12.70
CA VAL A 119 23.88 -10.70 13.16
C VAL A 119 22.88 -11.44 12.28
N GLN A 120 23.21 -12.63 11.83
CA GLN A 120 22.31 -13.48 11.08
C GLN A 120 21.19 -14.00 11.97
N ARG A 121 19.95 -13.60 11.68
CA ARG A 121 18.76 -14.01 12.45
C ARG A 121 17.49 -13.80 11.63
N ASP A 122 16.60 -14.78 11.62
CA ASP A 122 15.22 -14.59 11.19
C ASP A 122 14.41 -14.04 12.38
N THR A 123 14.22 -12.73 12.42
CA THR A 123 13.53 -12.03 13.50
C THR A 123 12.02 -12.21 13.51
N LEU A 124 11.44 -12.76 12.44
CA LEU A 124 10.03 -13.16 12.43
C LEU A 124 9.81 -14.53 13.09
N ILE A 125 10.75 -15.45 12.92
CA ILE A 125 10.70 -16.77 13.60
C ILE A 125 11.17 -16.62 15.05
N CYS A 126 12.32 -15.96 15.25
CA CYS A 126 12.95 -15.76 16.54
C CYS A 126 13.12 -14.26 16.82
N PRO A 127 12.07 -13.54 17.25
CA PRO A 127 12.18 -12.10 17.55
C PRO A 127 13.22 -11.86 18.66
N PRO A 128 14.00 -10.77 18.59
CA PRO A 128 14.78 -10.33 19.73
C PRO A 128 13.86 -9.81 20.86
N ASP A 129 14.42 -9.56 22.03
CA ASP A 129 13.73 -8.81 23.06
C ASP A 129 13.71 -7.32 22.67
N TYR A 130 12.53 -6.79 22.36
CA TYR A 130 12.35 -5.38 22.01
C TYR A 130 12.12 -4.48 23.24
N SER A 131 12.10 -5.02 24.47
CA SER A 131 11.84 -4.23 25.66
C SER A 131 12.84 -3.08 25.83
N ASN A 132 12.32 -1.88 26.12
CA ASN A 132 13.13 -0.66 26.30
C ASN A 132 14.06 -0.32 25.11
N SER A 133 13.81 -0.88 23.93
CA SER A 133 14.52 -0.52 22.70
C SER A 133 13.80 0.56 21.90
N TRP A 134 14.55 1.23 21.05
CA TRP A 134 14.01 2.06 19.98
C TRP A 134 14.23 1.35 18.64
N ILE A 135 13.14 1.04 17.95
CA ILE A 135 13.18 0.22 16.75
C ILE A 135 13.18 1.12 15.50
N LEU A 136 14.19 1.00 14.67
CA LEU A 136 14.24 1.67 13.38
C LEU A 136 14.26 0.64 12.27
N THR A 137 13.22 0.59 11.40
CA THR A 137 13.17 -0.48 10.42
C THR A 137 12.27 -0.23 9.21
N ASN A 138 12.64 -0.88 8.11
CA ASN A 138 11.84 -1.10 6.92
C ASN A 138 11.63 -2.61 6.75
N PRO A 139 10.60 -3.21 7.39
CA PRO A 139 10.36 -4.64 7.35
C PRO A 139 10.01 -5.13 5.93
N PRO A 140 10.17 -6.42 5.62
CA PRO A 140 9.83 -6.96 4.31
C PRO A 140 8.33 -6.88 4.01
N TYR A 141 7.96 -6.52 2.76
CA TYR A 141 6.57 -6.49 2.27
C TYR A 141 6.32 -7.66 1.33
N LEU A 142 5.74 -8.73 1.84
CA LEU A 142 5.38 -9.90 1.04
C LEU A 142 4.05 -10.45 1.52
N ALA A 143 3.06 -10.43 0.63
CA ALA A 143 1.74 -10.96 0.93
C ALA A 143 1.77 -12.50 1.02
N ARG A 144 1.02 -13.06 1.96
CA ARG A 144 0.89 -14.50 2.23
C ARG A 144 0.64 -15.35 0.97
N ASN A 145 -0.19 -14.85 0.04
CA ASN A 145 -0.52 -15.57 -1.20
C ASN A 145 0.62 -15.64 -2.21
N LYS A 146 1.70 -14.88 -2.02
CA LYS A 146 2.91 -14.89 -2.84
C LYS A 146 4.06 -15.66 -2.20
N CYS A 147 3.89 -16.14 -0.98
CA CYS A 147 4.90 -16.88 -0.24
C CYS A 147 4.56 -18.38 -0.24
N GLU A 148 5.54 -19.24 -0.49
CA GLU A 148 5.37 -20.70 -0.42
C GLU A 148 5.23 -21.16 1.03
N ASN A 149 6.14 -20.72 1.90
CA ASN A 149 6.11 -21.05 3.32
C ASN A 149 5.20 -20.08 4.07
N LYS A 150 4.13 -20.60 4.66
CA LYS A 150 3.11 -19.82 5.37
C LYS A 150 3.24 -19.84 6.89
N THR A 151 4.20 -20.54 7.43
CA THR A 151 4.39 -20.78 8.88
C THR A 151 4.43 -19.47 9.70
N VAL A 152 5.14 -18.44 9.21
CA VAL A 152 5.21 -17.14 9.89
C VAL A 152 3.87 -16.44 9.90
N PHE A 153 3.12 -16.49 8.79
CA PHE A 153 1.79 -15.88 8.71
C PHE A 153 0.80 -16.60 9.64
N ASP A 154 0.88 -17.92 9.74
CA ASP A 154 0.04 -18.72 10.65
C ASP A 154 0.37 -18.42 12.10
N LYS A 155 1.66 -18.31 12.45
CA LYS A 155 2.14 -17.95 13.78
C LYS A 155 1.53 -16.63 14.28
N TYR A 156 1.44 -15.61 13.40
CA TYR A 156 0.97 -14.27 13.76
C TYR A 156 -0.48 -13.99 13.31
N ASN A 157 -1.13 -14.96 12.67
CA ASN A 157 -2.47 -14.82 12.10
C ASN A 157 -2.64 -13.57 11.23
N THR A 158 -1.69 -13.35 10.30
CA THR A 158 -1.67 -12.19 9.39
C THR A 158 -1.52 -12.60 7.93
N ASN A 159 -1.55 -11.62 7.02
CA ASN A 159 -1.49 -11.85 5.59
C ASN A 159 -0.37 -11.09 4.87
N ASP A 160 0.55 -10.45 5.61
CA ASP A 160 1.74 -9.79 5.07
C ASP A 160 2.89 -9.82 6.09
N LEU A 161 4.16 -9.90 5.63
CA LEU A 161 5.32 -10.03 6.52
C LEU A 161 5.50 -8.81 7.44
N TYR A 162 5.27 -7.57 6.96
CA TYR A 162 5.37 -6.40 7.83
C TYR A 162 4.36 -6.44 8.98
N LYS A 163 3.19 -7.05 8.77
CA LYS A 163 2.20 -7.23 9.83
C LYS A 163 2.60 -8.34 10.81
N CYS A 164 3.25 -9.41 10.31
CA CYS A 164 3.86 -10.41 11.20
C CYS A 164 4.84 -9.73 12.15
N PHE A 165 5.66 -8.81 11.65
CA PHE A 165 6.59 -8.02 12.45
C PHE A 165 5.86 -7.13 13.47
N ILE A 166 4.89 -6.32 13.05
CA ILE A 166 4.12 -5.46 13.98
C ILE A 166 3.44 -6.31 15.06
N THR A 167 2.84 -7.44 14.69
CA THR A 167 2.21 -8.36 15.64
C THR A 167 3.22 -8.94 16.60
N SER A 168 4.43 -9.28 16.14
CA SER A 168 5.49 -9.80 17.03
C SER A 168 5.89 -8.81 18.14
N ILE A 169 5.88 -7.51 17.84
CA ILE A 169 6.15 -6.45 18.83
C ILE A 169 4.99 -6.32 19.81
N THR A 170 3.76 -6.32 19.30
CA THR A 170 2.58 -6.14 20.17
C THR A 170 2.29 -7.33 21.07
N GLN A 171 2.82 -8.51 20.75
CA GLN A 171 2.68 -9.74 21.55
C GLN A 171 3.76 -9.88 22.64
N GLN A 172 4.81 -9.05 22.63
CA GLN A 172 5.81 -9.10 23.70
C GLN A 172 5.23 -8.60 25.04
N SER A 173 5.74 -9.17 26.12
CA SER A 173 5.28 -8.88 27.50
C SER A 173 5.58 -7.44 27.89
N LEU A 174 6.75 -6.93 27.47
CA LEU A 174 7.16 -5.56 27.72
C LEU A 174 7.26 -4.81 26.39
N PRO A 175 6.72 -3.58 26.31
CA PRO A 175 6.76 -2.79 25.09
C PRO A 175 8.17 -2.26 24.78
N CYS A 176 8.47 -2.02 23.50
CA CYS A 176 9.60 -1.18 23.11
C CYS A 176 9.34 0.28 23.55
N SER A 177 10.39 1.09 23.72
CA SER A 177 10.25 2.50 24.09
C SER A 177 9.63 3.33 22.97
N GLY A 178 9.86 2.95 21.72
CA GLY A 178 9.34 3.62 20.53
C GLY A 178 10.05 3.17 19.27
N GLY A 179 9.89 3.93 18.20
CA GLY A 179 10.58 3.61 16.95
C GLY A 179 10.19 4.47 15.76
N ILE A 180 10.81 4.14 14.62
CA ILE A 180 10.38 4.60 13.30
C ILE A 180 10.20 3.39 12.40
N PHE A 181 9.00 3.26 11.81
CA PHE A 181 8.70 2.22 10.84
C PHE A 181 8.43 2.82 9.48
N ILE A 182 8.95 2.16 8.44
CA ILE A 182 8.62 2.44 7.05
C ILE A 182 7.80 1.24 6.56
N ILE A 183 6.50 1.42 6.34
CA ILE A 183 5.58 0.32 6.01
C ILE A 183 4.57 0.72 4.92
N PRO A 184 3.88 -0.25 4.30
CA PRO A 184 2.79 0.03 3.38
C PRO A 184 1.70 0.90 4.02
N ALA A 185 1.26 1.96 3.32
CA ALA A 185 0.22 2.87 3.78
C ALA A 185 -1.11 2.16 4.09
N GLY A 186 -1.34 0.99 3.49
CA GLY A 186 -2.49 0.13 3.79
C GLY A 186 -2.65 -0.21 5.27
N PHE A 187 -1.58 -0.15 6.06
CA PHE A 187 -1.67 -0.31 7.51
C PHE A 187 -2.65 0.70 8.15
N PHE A 188 -2.63 1.96 7.71
CA PHE A 188 -3.52 3.01 8.23
C PHE A 188 -4.84 3.13 7.45
N LEU A 189 -4.87 2.71 6.18
CA LEU A 189 -5.94 3.07 5.25
C LEU A 189 -6.91 1.92 4.94
N SER A 190 -6.55 0.69 5.28
CA SER A 190 -7.37 -0.47 4.92
C SER A 190 -8.42 -0.78 5.98
N PRO A 191 -9.71 -0.92 5.59
CA PRO A 191 -10.78 -1.31 6.50
C PRO A 191 -10.93 -2.84 6.66
N ARG A 192 -10.04 -3.66 6.09
CA ARG A 192 -10.14 -5.12 6.19
C ARG A 192 -9.83 -5.58 7.62
N ASP A 193 -10.57 -6.54 8.13
CA ASP A 193 -10.47 -7.02 9.51
C ASP A 193 -9.04 -7.34 9.96
N VAL A 194 -8.25 -8.03 9.11
CA VAL A 194 -6.86 -8.36 9.43
C VAL A 194 -5.98 -7.11 9.58
N ASP A 195 -6.26 -6.05 8.85
CA ASP A 195 -5.55 -4.77 8.93
C ASP A 195 -6.02 -3.99 10.17
N VAL A 196 -7.32 -4.00 10.43
CA VAL A 196 -7.94 -3.38 11.61
C VAL A 196 -7.43 -4.05 12.90
N CYS A 197 -7.43 -5.38 12.98
CA CYS A 197 -6.93 -6.10 14.14
C CYS A 197 -5.45 -5.78 14.44
N CYS A 198 -4.60 -5.81 13.41
CA CYS A 198 -3.16 -5.49 13.58
C CYS A 198 -2.96 -4.04 14.02
N ARG A 199 -3.70 -3.09 13.42
CA ARG A 199 -3.63 -1.67 13.74
C ARG A 199 -4.15 -1.37 15.15
N ASN A 200 -5.29 -1.95 15.55
CA ASN A 200 -5.84 -1.79 16.89
C ASN A 200 -4.87 -2.30 17.97
N ALA A 201 -4.27 -3.48 17.76
CA ALA A 201 -3.29 -4.03 18.68
C ALA A 201 -2.07 -3.13 18.86
N PHE A 202 -1.65 -2.42 17.83
CA PHE A 202 -0.51 -1.51 17.85
C PHE A 202 -0.90 -0.14 18.43
N LEU A 203 -1.90 0.53 17.87
CA LEU A 203 -2.23 1.91 18.21
C LEU A 203 -2.91 2.06 19.57
N SER A 204 -3.42 0.98 20.17
CA SER A 204 -3.87 0.99 21.56
C SER A 204 -2.71 1.08 22.57
N LYS A 205 -1.51 0.67 22.19
CA LYS A 205 -0.30 0.62 23.06
C LYS A 205 0.72 1.71 22.76
N TYR A 206 0.71 2.24 21.53
CA TYR A 206 1.72 3.16 21.05
C TYR A 206 1.08 4.47 20.55
N LYS A 207 1.68 5.58 20.99
CA LYS A 207 1.31 6.92 20.55
C LYS A 207 2.11 7.28 19.31
N LEU A 208 1.42 7.69 18.25
CA LEU A 208 2.04 8.24 17.05
C LEU A 208 2.50 9.68 17.31
N LEU A 209 3.74 9.99 16.95
CA LEU A 209 4.32 11.33 17.07
C LEU A 209 4.17 12.12 15.76
N ALA A 210 4.50 11.48 14.64
CA ALA A 210 4.33 12.03 13.30
C ALA A 210 4.24 10.93 12.25
N VAL A 211 3.51 11.18 11.16
CA VAL A 211 3.38 10.29 10.01
C VAL A 211 3.74 11.04 8.73
N LYS A 212 4.73 10.56 7.97
CA LYS A 212 5.02 11.01 6.61
C LYS A 212 4.34 10.05 5.62
N TYR A 213 3.47 10.58 4.81
CA TYR A 213 2.74 9.85 3.79
C TYR A 213 3.29 10.20 2.40
N PHE A 214 3.71 9.20 1.61
CA PHE A 214 4.36 9.42 0.32
C PHE A 214 3.40 9.16 -0.83
N GLU A 215 2.98 10.22 -1.51
CA GLU A 215 2.17 10.12 -2.73
C GLU A 215 3.01 9.77 -3.98
N GLU A 216 4.31 9.70 -3.83
CA GLU A 216 5.28 9.38 -4.88
C GLU A 216 5.97 8.02 -4.67
N THR A 217 6.83 7.62 -5.65
CA THR A 217 7.63 6.39 -5.54
C THR A 217 8.86 6.63 -4.67
N VAL A 218 8.91 5.99 -3.50
CA VAL A 218 10.09 6.02 -2.62
C VAL A 218 11.03 4.85 -2.91
N PHE A 219 10.47 3.70 -3.30
CA PHE A 219 11.23 2.50 -3.63
C PHE A 219 11.01 2.12 -5.10
N PRO A 220 12.07 2.12 -5.94
CA PRO A 220 11.94 1.86 -7.38
C PRO A 220 11.44 0.44 -7.70
N ASP A 221 11.65 -0.51 -6.80
CA ASP A 221 11.31 -1.92 -7.01
C ASP A 221 9.88 -2.30 -6.55
N THR A 222 9.09 -1.33 -6.05
CA THR A 222 7.70 -1.56 -5.62
C THR A 222 6.75 -0.50 -6.12
N THR A 223 5.49 -0.89 -6.34
CA THR A 223 4.38 0.02 -6.61
C THR A 223 3.56 0.34 -5.36
N THR A 224 4.01 -0.12 -4.19
CA THR A 224 3.31 0.06 -2.92
C THR A 224 3.50 1.47 -2.40
N THR A 225 2.40 2.17 -2.13
CA THR A 225 2.41 3.44 -1.40
C THR A 225 2.83 3.17 0.04
N VAL A 226 3.80 3.94 0.55
CA VAL A 226 4.36 3.75 1.89
C VAL A 226 4.13 4.95 2.79
N VAL A 227 4.25 4.71 4.08
CA VAL A 227 4.36 5.72 5.14
C VAL A 227 5.62 5.47 5.95
N ALA A 228 6.21 6.55 6.47
CA ALA A 228 7.20 6.48 7.54
C ALA A 228 6.62 7.20 8.76
N PHE A 229 6.65 6.59 9.92
CA PHE A 229 6.10 7.20 11.13
C PHE A 229 6.95 6.94 12.35
N SER A 230 7.01 7.93 13.23
CA SER A 230 7.61 7.81 14.56
C SER A 230 6.54 7.62 15.63
N PHE A 231 6.86 6.81 16.63
CA PHE A 231 5.96 6.46 17.71
C PHE A 231 6.72 6.25 19.02
N GLU A 232 6.01 6.32 20.15
CA GLU A 232 6.50 5.99 21.47
C GLU A 232 5.48 5.12 22.21
N LYS A 233 5.93 4.39 23.25
CA LYS A 233 5.02 3.63 24.10
C LYS A 233 4.06 4.59 24.83
N SER A 234 2.81 4.18 24.97
CA SER A 234 1.85 4.89 25.82
C SER A 234 1.78 4.27 27.20
N PRO A 235 1.73 5.08 28.27
CA PRO A 235 1.53 4.58 29.63
C PRO A 235 0.12 4.01 29.87
N THR A 236 -0.84 4.37 29.03
CA THR A 236 -2.24 3.95 29.10
C THR A 236 -2.74 3.44 27.78
N LEU A 237 -3.80 2.64 27.79
CA LEU A 237 -4.51 2.26 26.56
C LEU A 237 -5.09 3.50 25.89
N LEU A 238 -4.85 3.63 24.59
CA LEU A 238 -5.33 4.75 23.79
C LEU A 238 -6.62 4.35 23.09
N THR A 239 -7.57 5.27 23.09
CA THR A 239 -8.82 5.19 22.31
C THR A 239 -8.88 6.24 21.20
N GLU A 240 -8.06 7.30 21.31
CA GLU A 240 -7.93 8.37 20.34
C GLU A 240 -6.52 8.98 20.35
N GLN A 241 -6.11 9.56 19.25
CA GLN A 241 -4.84 10.27 19.09
C GLN A 241 -4.97 11.43 18.11
N ASN A 242 -4.42 12.60 18.47
CA ASN A 242 -4.20 13.71 17.54
C ASN A 242 -2.80 13.57 16.95
N VAL A 243 -2.71 13.29 15.66
CA VAL A 243 -1.45 12.92 14.99
C VAL A 243 -1.15 13.87 13.84
N GLN A 244 0.09 14.40 13.81
CA GLN A 244 0.57 15.18 12.67
C GLN A 244 0.87 14.29 11.49
N TRP A 245 0.23 14.56 10.37
CA TRP A 245 0.52 13.95 9.08
C TRP A 245 1.21 14.95 8.16
N ILE A 246 2.17 14.46 7.38
CA ILE A 246 2.97 15.23 6.43
C ILE A 246 2.83 14.53 5.07
N SER A 247 2.20 15.21 4.11
CA SER A 247 2.11 14.71 2.74
C SER A 247 3.39 15.00 1.97
N MET A 248 3.99 14.00 1.35
CA MET A 248 5.20 14.13 0.55
C MET A 248 4.86 13.87 -0.93
N PRO A 249 5.44 14.59 -1.89
CA PRO A 249 6.54 15.56 -1.76
C PRO A 249 6.11 17.00 -1.40
N SER A 250 4.80 17.29 -1.26
CA SER A 250 4.31 18.67 -1.05
C SER A 250 4.78 19.31 0.27
N GLY A 251 5.11 18.51 1.28
CA GLY A 251 5.46 18.98 2.62
C GLY A 251 4.29 19.55 3.42
N GLN A 252 3.05 19.45 2.92
CA GLN A 252 1.86 19.91 3.64
C GLN A 252 1.69 19.15 4.95
N LYS A 253 1.33 19.88 6.01
CA LYS A 253 1.15 19.33 7.36
C LYS A 253 -0.27 19.54 7.81
N ARG A 254 -0.86 18.51 8.44
CA ARG A 254 -2.18 18.59 9.07
C ARG A 254 -2.24 17.66 10.28
N VAL A 255 -2.96 18.07 11.30
CA VAL A 255 -3.25 17.20 12.45
C VAL A 255 -4.60 16.55 12.22
N PHE A 256 -4.65 15.22 12.34
CA PHE A 256 -5.88 14.46 12.28
C PHE A 256 -6.14 13.77 13.62
N ASN A 257 -7.40 13.76 14.03
CA ASN A 257 -7.87 12.92 15.11
C ASN A 257 -8.12 11.49 14.56
N MET A 258 -7.44 10.52 15.16
CA MET A 258 -7.59 9.11 14.84
C MET A 258 -8.20 8.41 16.06
N THR A 259 -9.29 7.66 15.88
CA THR A 259 -10.03 7.04 16.99
C THR A 259 -10.17 5.54 16.80
N ALA A 260 -10.16 4.79 17.89
CA ALA A 260 -10.43 3.36 17.90
C ALA A 260 -11.85 3.06 17.38
N GLU A 261 -12.82 3.94 17.67
CA GLU A 261 -14.18 3.84 17.14
C GLU A 261 -14.19 3.80 15.60
N ASN A 262 -13.33 4.56 14.93
CA ASN A 262 -13.20 4.59 13.48
C ASN A 262 -12.07 3.67 12.97
N ASP A 263 -11.73 2.64 13.74
CA ASP A 263 -10.67 1.69 13.42
C ASP A 263 -9.32 2.36 13.14
N TRP A 264 -9.09 3.54 13.73
CA TRP A 264 -7.92 4.40 13.51
C TRP A 264 -7.74 4.86 12.06
N ILE A 265 -8.80 4.82 11.25
CA ILE A 265 -8.79 5.33 9.88
C ILE A 265 -9.22 6.79 9.92
N ILE A 266 -8.44 7.68 9.30
CA ILE A 266 -8.83 9.08 9.13
C ILE A 266 -10.04 9.14 8.21
N GLY A 267 -11.17 9.66 8.72
CA GLY A 267 -12.45 9.64 8.01
C GLY A 267 -13.11 8.25 7.95
N GLY A 268 -12.73 7.33 8.84
CA GLY A 268 -13.25 5.95 8.88
C GLY A 268 -14.73 5.83 9.26
N ASP A 269 -15.33 6.90 9.80
CA ASP A 269 -16.77 7.03 10.01
C ASP A 269 -17.60 6.76 8.74
N ILE A 270 -17.03 7.02 7.57
CA ILE A 270 -17.66 6.75 6.27
C ILE A 270 -18.00 5.26 6.05
N TYR A 271 -17.27 4.34 6.69
CA TYR A 271 -17.54 2.91 6.63
C TYR A 271 -18.71 2.46 7.52
N LYS A 272 -19.17 3.36 8.41
CA LYS A 272 -20.21 3.12 9.42
C LYS A 272 -21.46 3.95 9.18
N LEU A 273 -21.61 4.52 8.00
CA LEU A 273 -22.80 5.28 7.64
C LEU A 273 -24.07 4.40 7.78
N PRO A 274 -25.15 4.92 8.38
CA PRO A 274 -26.41 4.21 8.44
C PRO A 274 -26.96 3.99 7.03
N VAL A 275 -27.45 2.78 6.79
CA VAL A 275 -28.00 2.35 5.49
C VAL A 275 -29.33 1.64 5.66
N PRO A 276 -30.30 1.81 4.74
CA PRO A 276 -31.58 1.11 4.77
C PRO A 276 -31.39 -0.39 4.54
N SER A 277 -32.01 -1.21 5.38
CA SER A 277 -31.89 -2.68 5.29
C SER A 277 -32.64 -3.31 4.11
N HIS A 278 -33.69 -2.62 3.62
CA HIS A 278 -34.57 -3.08 2.55
C HIS A 278 -34.11 -2.74 1.14
N ILE A 279 -33.11 -1.84 0.98
CA ILE A 279 -32.53 -1.48 -0.31
C ILE A 279 -31.18 -2.15 -0.45
N LYS A 280 -30.91 -2.73 -1.61
CA LYS A 280 -29.60 -3.34 -1.93
C LYS A 280 -29.05 -2.77 -3.22
N ILE A 281 -27.73 -2.62 -3.29
CA ILE A 281 -27.02 -2.15 -4.48
C ILE A 281 -25.95 -3.16 -4.84
N ARG A 282 -25.83 -3.42 -6.13
CA ARG A 282 -24.70 -4.12 -6.72
C ARG A 282 -24.31 -3.47 -8.06
N ARG A 283 -23.18 -3.84 -8.59
CA ARG A 283 -22.86 -3.53 -9.98
C ARG A 283 -23.66 -4.42 -10.92
N TYR A 284 -24.10 -3.85 -12.03
CA TYR A 284 -24.60 -4.65 -13.15
C TYR A 284 -23.39 -5.32 -13.84
N VAL A 285 -23.52 -6.58 -14.16
CA VAL A 285 -22.57 -7.36 -14.95
C VAL A 285 -23.28 -7.85 -16.22
N GLU A 286 -22.66 -7.56 -17.37
CA GLU A 286 -23.21 -7.94 -18.66
C GLU A 286 -23.44 -9.47 -18.74
N GLY A 287 -24.62 -9.85 -19.23
CA GLY A 287 -25.02 -11.27 -19.33
C GLY A 287 -25.51 -11.91 -18.01
N GLN A 288 -25.43 -11.21 -16.88
CA GLN A 288 -26.04 -11.72 -15.63
C GLN A 288 -27.54 -11.34 -15.56
N PRO A 289 -28.41 -12.29 -15.23
CA PRO A 289 -29.83 -12.01 -15.08
C PRO A 289 -30.08 -11.08 -13.89
N LEU A 290 -31.11 -10.25 -14.01
CA LEU A 290 -31.62 -9.47 -12.89
C LEU A 290 -32.36 -10.39 -11.92
N LYS A 291 -32.19 -10.14 -10.62
CA LYS A 291 -32.94 -10.78 -9.56
C LYS A 291 -34.33 -10.09 -9.45
N ASP A 292 -35.23 -10.76 -8.79
CA ASP A 292 -36.56 -10.19 -8.54
C ASP A 292 -36.48 -8.86 -7.79
N GLY A 293 -37.20 -7.84 -8.31
CA GLY A 293 -37.14 -6.47 -7.78
C GLY A 293 -35.87 -5.66 -8.04
N GLU A 294 -34.92 -6.16 -8.84
CA GLU A 294 -33.74 -5.40 -9.27
C GLU A 294 -34.02 -4.54 -10.50
N HIS A 295 -33.49 -3.33 -10.51
CA HIS A 295 -33.57 -2.37 -11.61
C HIS A 295 -32.20 -1.85 -11.97
N ILE A 296 -31.85 -1.86 -13.27
CA ILE A 296 -30.64 -1.22 -13.78
C ILE A 296 -30.89 0.28 -13.81
N THR A 297 -29.95 1.06 -13.30
CA THR A 297 -30.00 2.52 -13.34
C THR A 297 -29.22 3.07 -14.53
N SER A 298 -29.40 4.36 -14.82
CA SER A 298 -28.57 5.12 -15.76
C SER A 298 -27.36 5.76 -15.06
N MET A 299 -26.96 5.23 -13.88
CA MET A 299 -25.85 5.73 -13.06
C MET A 299 -24.62 4.84 -13.22
N THR A 300 -23.50 5.44 -13.65
CA THR A 300 -22.21 4.74 -13.77
C THR A 300 -21.22 5.27 -12.75
N LEU A 301 -20.77 4.39 -11.85
CA LEU A 301 -19.69 4.66 -10.89
C LEU A 301 -18.33 4.60 -11.59
N CYS A 302 -17.51 5.63 -11.43
CA CYS A 302 -16.06 5.61 -11.68
C CYS A 302 -15.35 5.48 -10.33
N ALA A 303 -14.75 4.33 -10.07
CA ALA A 303 -14.19 3.98 -8.75
C ALA A 303 -12.68 4.27 -8.61
N LEU A 304 -12.03 4.87 -9.60
CA LEU A 304 -10.58 5.06 -9.60
C LEU A 304 -10.22 6.46 -10.10
N ASP A 305 -9.37 7.17 -9.34
CA ASP A 305 -8.76 8.41 -9.81
C ASP A 305 -7.83 8.14 -11.00
N SER A 306 -7.93 8.96 -12.03
CA SER A 306 -7.00 8.92 -13.18
C SER A 306 -5.78 9.83 -13.00
N GLY A 307 -5.74 10.63 -11.94
CA GLY A 307 -4.72 11.66 -11.69
C GLY A 307 -4.92 12.95 -12.47
N THR A 308 -6.03 13.07 -13.20
CA THR A 308 -6.48 14.32 -13.84
C THR A 308 -7.82 14.74 -13.26
N GLN A 309 -8.17 16.03 -13.40
CA GLN A 309 -9.45 16.53 -12.92
C GLN A 309 -10.66 15.78 -13.51
N ASN A 310 -10.54 15.30 -14.75
CA ASN A 310 -11.61 14.59 -15.45
C ASN A 310 -11.73 13.10 -15.11
N GLY A 311 -10.90 12.58 -14.23
CA GLY A 311 -10.85 11.16 -13.87
C GLY A 311 -10.98 10.89 -12.40
N ARG A 312 -11.64 11.74 -11.65
CA ARG A 312 -11.90 11.56 -10.22
C ARG A 312 -12.98 10.52 -9.97
N ILE A 313 -12.92 9.91 -8.78
CA ILE A 313 -14.00 9.06 -8.28
C ILE A 313 -15.32 9.84 -8.32
N CYS A 314 -16.31 9.32 -9.04
CA CYS A 314 -17.60 9.97 -9.19
C CYS A 314 -18.68 8.99 -9.66
N ILE A 315 -19.94 9.38 -9.55
CA ILE A 315 -21.05 8.74 -10.26
C ILE A 315 -21.54 9.71 -11.33
N LYS A 316 -21.76 9.18 -12.55
CA LYS A 316 -22.29 9.95 -13.69
C LYS A 316 -23.66 9.41 -14.08
N TYR A 317 -24.60 10.29 -14.32
CA TYR A 317 -25.88 9.97 -14.95
C TYR A 317 -25.79 10.15 -16.45
N GLN A 318 -26.25 9.15 -17.20
CA GLN A 318 -26.45 9.24 -18.63
C GLN A 318 -27.67 8.39 -18.99
N GLU A 319 -28.75 9.02 -19.39
CA GLU A 319 -30.03 8.35 -19.69
C GLU A 319 -29.85 7.18 -20.67
N GLY A 320 -30.38 6.03 -20.30
CA GLY A 320 -30.32 4.81 -21.07
C GLY A 320 -28.94 4.17 -21.26
N TYR A 321 -27.87 4.80 -20.74
CA TYR A 321 -26.54 4.23 -20.86
C TYR A 321 -26.28 3.18 -19.78
N ILE A 322 -25.78 2.02 -20.21
CA ILE A 322 -25.34 0.92 -19.36
C ILE A 322 -23.89 0.60 -19.70
N TYR A 323 -23.01 0.72 -18.71
CA TYR A 323 -21.63 0.30 -18.87
C TYR A 323 -21.52 -1.22 -18.89
N PRO A 324 -20.97 -1.86 -19.96
CA PRO A 324 -20.87 -3.30 -20.10
C PRO A 324 -19.75 -3.87 -19.22
N ALA A 325 -19.97 -3.88 -17.89
CA ALA A 325 -18.98 -4.37 -16.93
C ALA A 325 -18.87 -5.89 -17.02
N LYS A 326 -17.62 -6.40 -17.06
CA LYS A 326 -17.29 -7.82 -16.84
C LYS A 326 -17.11 -8.10 -15.33
N ASP A 327 -17.15 -9.36 -14.93
CA ASP A 327 -16.90 -9.77 -13.53
C ASP A 327 -15.58 -9.25 -12.95
N SER A 328 -14.56 -9.13 -13.81
CA SER A 328 -13.25 -8.60 -13.43
C SER A 328 -13.17 -7.07 -13.40
N SER A 329 -14.22 -6.35 -13.80
CA SER A 329 -14.24 -4.87 -13.83
C SER A 329 -14.12 -4.32 -12.42
N ARG A 330 -13.15 -3.39 -12.22
CA ARG A 330 -12.86 -2.80 -10.91
C ARG A 330 -12.85 -1.28 -10.93
N THR A 331 -13.10 -0.67 -12.08
CA THR A 331 -12.98 0.79 -12.28
C THR A 331 -14.33 1.42 -12.58
N TYR A 332 -15.11 0.81 -13.47
CA TYR A 332 -16.43 1.31 -13.86
C TYR A 332 -17.49 0.26 -13.64
N ALA A 333 -18.67 0.70 -13.20
CA ALA A 333 -19.84 -0.17 -13.06
C ALA A 333 -21.14 0.64 -13.13
N THR A 334 -22.10 0.19 -13.92
CA THR A 334 -23.48 0.66 -13.78
C THR A 334 -24.09 0.10 -12.50
N LEU A 335 -24.79 0.93 -11.74
CA LEU A 335 -25.45 0.53 -10.49
C LEU A 335 -26.76 -0.17 -10.79
N CYS A 336 -27.01 -1.26 -10.06
CA CYS A 336 -28.28 -1.99 -10.05
C CYS A 336 -28.84 -1.94 -8.63
N ILE A 337 -30.09 -1.49 -8.50
CA ILE A 337 -30.75 -1.25 -7.19
C ILE A 337 -31.93 -2.20 -7.05
N GLN A 338 -32.08 -2.81 -5.88
CA GLN A 338 -33.20 -3.63 -5.47
C GLN A 338 -33.96 -2.95 -4.33
N GLY A 339 -35.27 -3.00 -4.31
CA GLY A 339 -36.13 -2.50 -3.24
C GLY A 339 -36.59 -1.04 -3.40
N ARG A 340 -36.04 -0.29 -4.36
CA ARG A 340 -36.50 1.08 -4.72
C ARG A 340 -36.25 1.34 -6.20
N ILE A 341 -37.24 1.90 -6.88
CA ILE A 341 -37.10 2.43 -8.23
C ILE A 341 -36.86 3.92 -8.12
N LEU A 342 -35.82 4.42 -8.76
CA LEU A 342 -35.46 5.83 -8.82
C LEU A 342 -35.85 6.44 -10.17
N SER A 343 -36.56 7.58 -10.15
CA SER A 343 -36.79 8.36 -11.38
C SER A 343 -35.49 8.92 -11.96
N GLY A 344 -35.49 9.38 -13.19
CA GLY A 344 -34.33 10.02 -13.83
C GLY A 344 -33.84 11.24 -13.04
N GLU A 345 -34.74 12.05 -12.50
CA GLU A 345 -34.42 13.22 -11.68
C GLU A 345 -33.80 12.83 -10.33
N GLU A 346 -34.34 11.79 -9.66
CA GLU A 346 -33.75 11.24 -8.43
C GLU A 346 -32.34 10.71 -8.68
N GLN A 347 -32.12 9.99 -9.80
CA GLN A 347 -30.78 9.49 -10.15
C GLN A 347 -29.78 10.64 -10.41
N GLN A 348 -30.19 11.70 -11.10
CA GLN A 348 -29.33 12.88 -11.32
C GLN A 348 -28.99 13.57 -10.00
N THR A 349 -29.99 13.79 -9.14
CA THR A 349 -29.80 14.36 -7.80
C THR A 349 -28.85 13.54 -6.96
N LEU A 350 -28.99 12.20 -6.97
CA LEU A 350 -28.15 11.28 -6.24
C LEU A 350 -26.68 11.33 -6.74
N CYS A 351 -26.47 11.42 -8.05
CA CYS A 351 -25.13 11.60 -8.61
C CYS A 351 -24.45 12.89 -8.11
N LEU A 352 -25.17 14.00 -8.11
CA LEU A 352 -24.65 15.27 -7.62
C LEU A 352 -24.31 15.19 -6.12
N ARG A 353 -25.21 14.66 -5.30
CA ARG A 353 -25.00 14.49 -3.85
C ARG A 353 -23.83 13.54 -3.56
N PHE A 354 -23.69 12.45 -4.29
CA PHE A 354 -22.55 11.54 -4.12
C PHE A 354 -21.23 12.22 -4.43
N ASN A 355 -21.17 12.95 -5.54
CA ASN A 355 -19.95 13.62 -5.97
C ASN A 355 -19.55 14.72 -4.96
N ASP A 356 -20.50 15.51 -4.49
CA ASP A 356 -20.27 16.53 -3.47
C ASP A 356 -19.81 15.91 -2.13
N PHE A 357 -20.50 14.87 -1.67
CA PHE A 357 -20.15 14.13 -0.46
C PHE A 357 -18.71 13.60 -0.49
N ILE A 358 -18.31 12.97 -1.59
CA ILE A 358 -16.96 12.41 -1.77
C ILE A 358 -15.91 13.54 -1.80
N GLU A 359 -16.13 14.62 -2.55
CA GLU A 359 -15.16 15.72 -2.62
C GLU A 359 -14.99 16.40 -1.27
N LYS A 360 -16.07 16.68 -0.56
CA LYS A 360 -16.02 17.24 0.80
C LYS A 360 -15.24 16.33 1.75
N LYS A 361 -15.54 15.01 1.75
CA LYS A 361 -14.82 14.05 2.59
C LYS A 361 -13.34 13.96 2.23
N ARG A 362 -12.98 14.08 0.95
CA ARG A 362 -11.58 14.09 0.48
C ARG A 362 -10.82 15.32 0.95
N GLU A 363 -11.44 16.50 0.90
CA GLU A 363 -10.85 17.74 1.39
C GLU A 363 -10.61 17.67 2.91
N GLU A 364 -11.59 17.17 3.65
CA GLU A 364 -11.51 17.02 5.11
C GLU A 364 -10.40 16.07 5.55
N THR A 365 -10.12 15.02 4.78
CA THR A 365 -9.28 13.88 5.21
C THR A 365 -8.07 13.61 4.32
N TRP A 366 -7.76 14.45 3.32
CA TRP A 366 -6.75 14.17 2.28
C TRP A 366 -6.99 12.83 1.56
N SER A 367 -8.24 12.40 1.47
CA SER A 367 -8.61 11.09 0.93
C SER A 367 -8.00 9.89 1.69
N LEU A 368 -7.57 10.05 2.94
CA LEU A 368 -6.91 9.00 3.73
C LEU A 368 -7.89 7.90 4.20
N PHE A 369 -9.19 8.06 3.97
CA PHE A 369 -10.18 7.00 4.14
C PHE A 369 -10.23 6.02 2.95
N LEU A 370 -9.62 6.36 1.81
CA LEU A 370 -9.59 5.49 0.63
C LEU A 370 -8.37 4.57 0.67
N PRO A 371 -8.53 3.27 0.35
CA PRO A 371 -7.40 2.39 0.16
C PRO A 371 -6.47 2.93 -0.93
N GLN A 372 -5.21 3.17 -0.59
CA GLN A 372 -4.23 3.68 -1.53
C GLN A 372 -3.89 2.58 -2.54
N PHE A 373 -3.84 2.98 -3.79
CA PHE A 373 -3.57 2.09 -4.90
C PHE A 373 -2.60 2.74 -5.86
N ARG A 374 -1.50 2.06 -6.14
CA ARG A 374 -0.47 2.53 -7.06
C ARG A 374 -0.24 1.51 -8.15
N GLU A 375 -0.40 1.92 -9.38
CA GLU A 375 -0.04 1.16 -10.58
C GLU A 375 1.32 1.62 -11.11
N SER A 376 1.57 1.40 -12.40
CA SER A 376 2.74 1.87 -13.15
C SER A 376 2.78 3.40 -13.37
N LYS A 377 2.18 4.19 -12.48
CA LYS A 377 2.13 5.65 -12.52
C LYS A 377 3.06 6.25 -11.47
N GLU A 378 3.54 7.46 -11.72
CA GLU A 378 4.46 8.16 -10.83
C GLU A 378 3.83 8.62 -9.53
N TYR A 379 2.51 8.68 -9.46
CA TYR A 379 1.75 9.11 -8.28
C TYR A 379 0.82 8.00 -7.78
N ALA A 380 0.48 8.05 -6.51
CA ALA A 380 -0.48 7.14 -5.89
C ALA A 380 -1.90 7.46 -6.37
N ARG A 381 -2.52 6.51 -7.07
CA ARG A 381 -3.92 6.61 -7.50
C ARG A 381 -4.82 6.08 -6.40
N LYS A 382 -5.86 6.83 -6.07
CA LYS A 382 -6.82 6.47 -5.04
C LYS A 382 -8.00 5.73 -5.65
N ARG A 383 -8.51 4.75 -4.92
CA ARG A 383 -9.65 3.93 -5.35
C ARG A 383 -10.67 3.85 -4.23
N ILE A 384 -11.94 4.00 -4.59
CA ILE A 384 -13.05 3.65 -3.71
C ILE A 384 -13.42 2.17 -3.94
N PRO A 385 -13.50 1.33 -2.90
CA PRO A 385 -14.14 0.01 -3.02
C PRO A 385 -15.59 0.15 -3.45
N PHE A 386 -16.08 -0.77 -4.26
CA PHE A 386 -17.48 -0.73 -4.70
C PHE A 386 -18.44 -0.79 -3.50
N GLU A 387 -18.12 -1.61 -2.52
CA GLU A 387 -18.87 -1.75 -1.28
C GLU A 387 -19.02 -0.42 -0.54
N LEU A 388 -17.94 0.35 -0.42
CA LEU A 388 -18.00 1.68 0.19
C LEU A 388 -18.84 2.65 -0.64
N ALA A 389 -18.71 2.62 -1.97
CA ALA A 389 -19.55 3.45 -2.84
C ALA A 389 -21.04 3.11 -2.67
N TYR A 390 -21.37 1.81 -2.50
CA TYR A 390 -22.76 1.38 -2.26
C TYR A 390 -23.27 1.86 -0.90
N ILE A 391 -22.46 1.81 0.16
CA ILE A 391 -22.82 2.34 1.49
C ILE A 391 -23.17 3.83 1.37
N ILE A 392 -22.34 4.62 0.68
CA ILE A 392 -22.59 6.05 0.50
C ILE A 392 -23.87 6.29 -0.30
N VAL A 393 -24.07 5.57 -1.40
CA VAL A 393 -25.29 5.70 -2.23
C VAL A 393 -26.53 5.34 -1.41
N LEU A 394 -26.49 4.25 -0.66
CA LEU A 394 -27.61 3.82 0.20
C LEU A 394 -27.93 4.86 1.27
N HIS A 395 -26.88 5.38 1.94
CA HIS A 395 -27.04 6.46 2.92
C HIS A 395 -27.68 7.70 2.33
N LEU A 396 -27.27 8.08 1.13
CA LEU A 396 -27.83 9.26 0.44
C LEU A 396 -29.28 9.02 -0.04
N ILE A 397 -29.63 7.80 -0.45
CA ILE A 397 -31.01 7.43 -0.82
C ILE A 397 -31.96 7.55 0.38
N GLU A 398 -31.51 7.17 1.57
CA GLU A 398 -32.34 7.24 2.79
C GLU A 398 -32.61 8.71 3.21
N ASN A 399 -31.71 9.62 2.83
CA ASN A 399 -31.79 11.03 3.15
C ASN A 399 -32.26 11.92 1.97
N MET A 400 -32.85 11.32 0.93
CA MET A 400 -33.53 12.01 -0.17
C MET A 400 -34.98 12.25 0.18
#